data_abbbd7d8bb900b1011b3f94837fcc546
#
_entry.id   abbbd7d8bb900b1011b3f94837fcc546
#
_cell.length_a   1.000
_cell.length_b   1.000
_cell.length_c   1.000
_cell.angle_alpha   90.00
_cell.angle_beta   90.00
_cell.angle_gamma   90.00
#
_symmetry.space_group_name_H-M   'P 1'
#
loop_
_entity.id
_entity.type
_entity.pdbx_description
1 polymer ?
#
loop_
_entity_poly.entity_id
_entity_poly.type
_entity_poly.pdbx_seq_one_letter_code
_entity_poly.pdbx_strand_id
1 'polypeptide(L)'
;MAAKIVKFNTDARDKMLKGVNVLADAVKVTLGPKGRNVVIQKSFGAPRSTKDGVSVAKEIELEDAFENMGAQMIREVASKANDKAGDGTTTATVLAQAIVQEGLKAVAAGMNPMDLKRGIDKAVDAVLEEVKSISKPVSNNSEIAQVGTISANGDAEIGGLIAEAMAKVGNEGVITVEEAKTAETTVDIVEGMQFDRGYLSPYFITNPDKMEAVLEEPLILLHEKKLTSLQPMLPVLEAVVQSGRPLLIIAEDIEGEALATLVVNKLRGGLRVAAVKAPGFGDRRKAMLEDIAILTGGQVISEDLGIKLETVTLDMLGKAKKVQITKDDTTIVEGAGEKDGIEARVGQIKRQIEDTTSDYDREKLQERLAKLAGGVAVLRVGGSTEVEVKEKKDRVDDALNATRAAADEGIVPGGGVALLKASKVLADLKVDNADQTAGVNIVRRALQAPIRQISENSGVEGSIVVGKVLESDKANFGFNAQTEEYGDLVEMGVIDPAKVVRSALASAGSVAGIMITTEAAIADAPKKASAGAPDMGGMGGMGGMDF
;
A
#
# COMPACT_ATOMS: atom_id res chain seq x y z
N MET A 1 -29.70 -10.80 17.88
CA MET A 1 -28.99 -10.94 16.61
C MET A 1 -29.94 -10.52 15.50
N ALA A 2 -29.46 -9.79 14.47
CA ALA A 2 -30.27 -9.47 13.30
C ALA A 2 -30.59 -10.76 12.53
N ALA A 3 -31.80 -10.83 11.92
CA ALA A 3 -32.16 -11.94 11.04
C ALA A 3 -31.20 -11.98 9.85
N LYS A 4 -30.91 -13.19 9.35
CA LYS A 4 -30.01 -13.38 8.18
C LYS A 4 -30.84 -13.80 6.96
N ILE A 5 -30.42 -13.33 5.80
CA ILE A 5 -30.89 -13.82 4.50
C ILE A 5 -29.79 -14.72 3.94
N VAL A 6 -30.17 -15.90 3.50
CA VAL A 6 -29.24 -16.86 2.88
C VAL A 6 -29.67 -17.06 1.44
N LYS A 7 -28.72 -16.92 0.52
CA LYS A 7 -28.87 -17.23 -0.90
C LYS A 7 -27.95 -18.38 -1.27
N PHE A 8 -28.38 -19.21 -2.19
CA PHE A 8 -27.68 -20.42 -2.61
C PHE A 8 -27.47 -20.45 -4.12
N ASN A 9 -26.54 -21.28 -4.55
CA ASN A 9 -26.34 -21.64 -5.95
C ASN A 9 -26.20 -20.40 -6.88
N THR A 10 -26.86 -20.45 -8.01
CA THR A 10 -26.86 -19.41 -9.05
C THR A 10 -27.31 -18.05 -8.51
N ASP A 11 -28.32 -18.03 -7.62
CA ASP A 11 -28.86 -16.78 -7.04
C ASP A 11 -27.79 -15.99 -6.26
N ALA A 12 -26.93 -16.70 -5.52
CA ALA A 12 -25.83 -16.09 -4.81
C ALA A 12 -24.72 -15.63 -5.77
N ARG A 13 -24.35 -16.50 -6.71
CA ARG A 13 -23.25 -16.25 -7.66
C ARG A 13 -23.56 -15.10 -8.62
N ASP A 14 -24.77 -15.03 -9.18
CA ASP A 14 -25.17 -13.97 -10.11
C ASP A 14 -25.16 -12.59 -9.44
N LYS A 15 -25.62 -12.51 -8.18
CA LYS A 15 -25.57 -11.29 -7.40
C LYS A 15 -24.13 -10.85 -7.11
N MET A 16 -23.29 -11.77 -6.66
CA MET A 16 -21.88 -11.47 -6.41
C MET A 16 -21.18 -11.06 -7.71
N LEU A 17 -21.41 -11.77 -8.84
CA LEU A 17 -20.83 -11.42 -10.13
C LEU A 17 -21.22 -10.02 -10.59
N LYS A 18 -22.46 -9.61 -10.35
CA LYS A 18 -22.90 -8.24 -10.68
C LYS A 18 -22.10 -7.22 -9.89
N GLY A 19 -21.89 -7.44 -8.58
CA GLY A 19 -21.04 -6.58 -7.75
C GLY A 19 -19.58 -6.52 -8.22
N VAL A 20 -19.01 -7.68 -8.58
CA VAL A 20 -17.67 -7.77 -9.22
C VAL A 20 -17.59 -6.88 -10.44
N ASN A 21 -18.56 -6.99 -11.34
CA ASN A 21 -18.57 -6.23 -12.59
C ASN A 21 -18.69 -4.73 -12.34
N VAL A 22 -19.59 -4.29 -11.47
CA VAL A 22 -19.76 -2.87 -11.16
C VAL A 22 -18.46 -2.25 -10.68
N LEU A 23 -17.77 -2.89 -9.74
CA LEU A 23 -16.50 -2.39 -9.22
C LEU A 23 -15.40 -2.44 -10.28
N ALA A 24 -15.21 -3.60 -10.91
CA ALA A 24 -14.14 -3.76 -11.88
C ALA A 24 -14.30 -2.86 -13.12
N ASP A 25 -15.53 -2.64 -13.59
CA ASP A 25 -15.83 -1.76 -14.73
C ASP A 25 -15.52 -0.29 -14.39
N ALA A 26 -15.73 0.14 -13.13
CA ALA A 26 -15.34 1.47 -12.70
C ALA A 26 -13.81 1.64 -12.55
N VAL A 27 -13.12 0.60 -12.13
CA VAL A 27 -11.65 0.62 -11.94
C VAL A 27 -10.90 0.51 -13.26
N LYS A 28 -11.29 -0.41 -14.17
CA LYS A 28 -10.55 -0.75 -15.39
C LYS A 28 -10.38 0.41 -16.38
N VAL A 29 -11.24 1.45 -16.32
CA VAL A 29 -11.14 2.63 -17.18
C VAL A 29 -9.87 3.45 -16.91
N THR A 30 -9.22 3.26 -15.78
CA THR A 30 -8.00 3.94 -15.39
C THR A 30 -6.73 3.28 -15.94
N LEU A 31 -6.83 2.05 -16.48
CA LEU A 31 -5.68 1.23 -16.85
C LEU A 31 -4.94 1.74 -18.09
N GLY A 32 -3.63 1.80 -18.00
CA GLY A 32 -2.72 2.11 -19.11
C GLY A 32 -2.55 3.61 -19.39
N PRO A 33 -1.69 3.95 -20.38
CA PRO A 33 -1.27 5.34 -20.63
C PRO A 33 -2.42 6.25 -21.08
N LYS A 34 -3.45 5.70 -21.73
CA LYS A 34 -4.67 6.42 -22.11
C LYS A 34 -5.85 6.15 -21.18
N GLY A 35 -5.56 5.63 -19.97
CA GLY A 35 -6.55 5.49 -18.90
C GLY A 35 -7.12 6.83 -18.46
N ARG A 36 -8.40 6.83 -18.06
CA ARG A 36 -9.17 8.04 -17.72
C ARG A 36 -9.37 8.18 -16.22
N ASN A 37 -9.60 9.40 -15.77
CA ASN A 37 -9.91 9.68 -14.38
C ASN A 37 -11.31 9.19 -14.00
N VAL A 38 -11.43 8.77 -12.75
CA VAL A 38 -12.71 8.55 -12.06
C VAL A 38 -12.92 9.70 -11.07
N VAL A 39 -14.13 10.25 -11.05
CA VAL A 39 -14.50 11.33 -10.12
C VAL A 39 -15.32 10.74 -8.99
N ILE A 40 -14.89 11.01 -7.77
CA ILE A 40 -15.46 10.49 -6.53
C ILE A 40 -16.07 11.64 -5.74
N GLN A 41 -17.34 11.51 -5.35
CA GLN A 41 -17.99 12.46 -4.45
C GLN A 41 -17.41 12.34 -3.05
N LYS A 42 -17.12 13.47 -2.40
CA LYS A 42 -16.75 13.50 -0.98
C LYS A 42 -17.89 14.05 -0.14
N SER A 43 -17.99 13.62 1.10
CA SER A 43 -18.99 14.10 2.05
C SER A 43 -18.83 15.60 2.34
N PHE A 44 -17.60 16.11 2.23
CA PHE A 44 -17.26 17.53 2.40
C PHE A 44 -16.17 17.92 1.40
N GLY A 45 -16.24 19.14 0.85
CA GLY A 45 -15.26 19.68 -0.10
C GLY A 45 -15.54 19.33 -1.56
N ALA A 46 -14.55 19.57 -2.41
CA ALA A 46 -14.64 19.28 -3.85
C ALA A 46 -14.57 17.77 -4.13
N PRO A 47 -15.20 17.29 -5.22
CA PRO A 47 -15.00 15.92 -5.68
C PRO A 47 -13.52 15.61 -5.91
N ARG A 48 -13.10 14.38 -5.56
CA ARG A 48 -11.75 13.88 -5.84
C ARG A 48 -11.71 13.26 -7.22
N SER A 49 -10.72 13.64 -8.01
CA SER A 49 -10.40 12.98 -9.28
C SER A 49 -9.16 12.12 -9.07
N THR A 50 -9.21 10.86 -9.53
CA THR A 50 -8.09 9.93 -9.37
C THR A 50 -8.03 8.91 -10.51
N LYS A 51 -6.83 8.38 -10.78
CA LYS A 51 -6.59 7.20 -11.62
C LYS A 51 -6.16 5.99 -10.81
N ASP A 52 -5.92 6.14 -9.51
CA ASP A 52 -5.55 5.04 -8.64
C ASP A 52 -6.70 4.05 -8.44
N GLY A 53 -6.47 2.80 -8.87
CA GLY A 53 -7.47 1.75 -8.84
C GLY A 53 -7.92 1.36 -7.45
N VAL A 54 -7.03 1.37 -6.44
CA VAL A 54 -7.41 1.02 -5.05
C VAL A 54 -8.25 2.11 -4.43
N SER A 55 -7.97 3.39 -4.69
CA SER A 55 -8.79 4.51 -4.24
C SER A 55 -10.21 4.43 -4.82
N VAL A 56 -10.35 4.13 -6.13
CA VAL A 56 -11.66 3.92 -6.74
C VAL A 56 -12.38 2.73 -6.12
N ALA A 57 -11.69 1.60 -5.94
CA ALA A 57 -12.29 0.39 -5.38
C ALA A 57 -12.79 0.56 -3.95
N LYS A 58 -12.10 1.35 -3.12
CA LYS A 58 -12.47 1.63 -1.72
C LYS A 58 -13.75 2.43 -1.58
N GLU A 59 -14.09 3.27 -2.55
CA GLU A 59 -15.27 4.15 -2.51
C GLU A 59 -16.55 3.48 -3.02
N ILE A 60 -16.44 2.29 -3.62
CA ILE A 60 -17.60 1.59 -4.18
C ILE A 60 -18.27 0.75 -3.10
N GLU A 61 -19.50 1.14 -2.75
CA GLU A 61 -20.39 0.42 -1.87
C GLU A 61 -21.77 0.31 -2.52
N LEU A 62 -22.35 -0.89 -2.54
CA LEU A 62 -23.59 -1.18 -3.24
C LEU A 62 -24.74 -1.41 -2.24
N GLU A 63 -25.96 -0.98 -2.61
CA GLU A 63 -27.15 -1.11 -1.75
C GLU A 63 -27.55 -2.58 -1.51
N ASP A 64 -27.47 -3.43 -2.54
CA ASP A 64 -27.75 -4.85 -2.39
C ASP A 64 -26.60 -5.55 -1.67
N ALA A 65 -26.84 -6.11 -0.51
CA ALA A 65 -25.82 -6.72 0.33
C ALA A 65 -25.04 -7.85 -0.36
N PHE A 66 -25.67 -8.62 -1.26
CA PHE A 66 -25.01 -9.71 -1.98
C PHE A 66 -24.17 -9.19 -3.16
N GLU A 67 -24.65 -8.16 -3.87
CA GLU A 67 -23.86 -7.45 -4.87
C GLU A 67 -22.65 -6.78 -4.20
N ASN A 68 -22.87 -6.16 -3.04
CA ASN A 68 -21.80 -5.54 -2.26
C ASN A 68 -20.74 -6.54 -1.79
N MET A 69 -21.13 -7.77 -1.40
CA MET A 69 -20.16 -8.84 -1.09
C MET A 69 -19.22 -9.10 -2.29
N GLY A 70 -19.77 -9.19 -3.51
CA GLY A 70 -18.97 -9.37 -4.72
C GLY A 70 -18.01 -8.20 -4.96
N ALA A 71 -18.48 -6.97 -4.81
CA ALA A 71 -17.65 -5.76 -4.89
C ALA A 71 -16.54 -5.77 -3.83
N GLN A 72 -16.86 -6.10 -2.58
CA GLN A 72 -15.87 -6.16 -1.49
C GLN A 72 -14.80 -7.24 -1.71
N MET A 73 -15.15 -8.39 -2.29
CA MET A 73 -14.17 -9.41 -2.65
C MET A 73 -13.14 -8.89 -3.66
N ILE A 74 -13.59 -8.13 -4.67
CA ILE A 74 -12.66 -7.51 -5.64
C ILE A 74 -11.89 -6.34 -5.02
N ARG A 75 -12.50 -5.57 -4.14
CA ARG A 75 -11.77 -4.55 -3.36
C ARG A 75 -10.63 -5.16 -2.57
N GLU A 76 -10.82 -6.35 -2.00
CA GLU A 76 -9.77 -7.09 -1.29
C GLU A 76 -8.62 -7.47 -2.22
N VAL A 77 -8.89 -7.83 -3.49
CA VAL A 77 -7.84 -8.10 -4.50
C VAL A 77 -6.98 -6.86 -4.72
N ALA A 78 -7.60 -5.69 -4.95
CA ALA A 78 -6.90 -4.44 -5.15
C ALA A 78 -6.06 -4.05 -3.90
N SER A 79 -6.64 -4.18 -2.71
CA SER A 79 -5.94 -3.89 -1.45
C SER A 79 -4.73 -4.80 -1.24
N LYS A 80 -4.87 -6.12 -1.46
CA LYS A 80 -3.74 -7.06 -1.34
C LYS A 80 -2.62 -6.82 -2.35
N ALA A 81 -2.95 -6.41 -3.58
CA ALA A 81 -1.95 -6.04 -4.57
C ALA A 81 -1.18 -4.80 -4.10
N ASN A 82 -1.90 -3.79 -3.59
CA ASN A 82 -1.33 -2.58 -3.02
C ASN A 82 -0.41 -2.90 -1.82
N ASP A 83 -0.88 -3.70 -0.86
CA ASP A 83 -0.11 -4.04 0.35
C ASP A 83 1.21 -4.77 0.03
N LYS A 84 1.26 -5.57 -1.05
CA LYS A 84 2.42 -6.37 -1.44
C LYS A 84 3.42 -5.64 -2.33
N ALA A 85 2.93 -4.80 -3.23
CA ALA A 85 3.76 -4.19 -4.27
C ALA A 85 3.56 -2.67 -4.42
N GLY A 86 2.57 -2.11 -3.74
CA GLY A 86 2.26 -0.68 -3.77
C GLY A 86 1.71 -0.17 -5.10
N ASP A 87 1.55 -1.05 -6.09
CA ASP A 87 1.04 -0.76 -7.44
C ASP A 87 0.36 -1.99 -8.03
N GLY A 88 -0.17 -1.89 -9.26
CA GLY A 88 -0.80 -3.00 -10.00
C GLY A 88 -2.24 -3.31 -9.56
N THR A 89 -2.87 -2.45 -8.80
CA THR A 89 -4.23 -2.63 -8.24
C THR A 89 -5.30 -2.78 -9.33
N THR A 90 -5.20 -1.97 -10.38
CA THR A 90 -6.11 -2.04 -11.55
C THR A 90 -5.90 -3.33 -12.34
N THR A 91 -4.66 -3.74 -12.58
CA THR A 91 -4.33 -5.01 -13.26
C THR A 91 -4.86 -6.21 -12.48
N ALA A 92 -4.70 -6.21 -11.15
CA ALA A 92 -5.23 -7.25 -10.26
C ALA A 92 -6.76 -7.35 -10.34
N THR A 93 -7.45 -6.21 -10.35
CA THR A 93 -8.91 -6.12 -10.49
C THR A 93 -9.40 -6.68 -11.83
N VAL A 94 -8.74 -6.32 -12.93
CA VAL A 94 -9.07 -6.80 -14.29
C VAL A 94 -8.86 -8.32 -14.41
N LEU A 95 -7.75 -8.83 -13.88
CA LEU A 95 -7.47 -10.27 -13.84
C LEU A 95 -8.51 -11.02 -13.01
N ALA A 96 -8.85 -10.52 -11.83
CA ALA A 96 -9.84 -11.16 -10.96
C ALA A 96 -11.23 -11.19 -11.62
N GLN A 97 -11.68 -10.09 -12.23
CA GLN A 97 -12.93 -10.04 -12.97
C GLN A 97 -12.95 -11.12 -14.07
N ALA A 98 -11.87 -11.20 -14.86
CA ALA A 98 -11.78 -12.15 -15.97
C ALA A 98 -11.81 -13.61 -15.48
N ILE A 99 -11.08 -13.94 -14.41
CA ILE A 99 -11.07 -15.29 -13.83
C ILE A 99 -12.45 -15.65 -13.27
N VAL A 100 -13.10 -14.73 -12.52
CA VAL A 100 -14.43 -14.95 -11.94
C VAL A 100 -15.48 -15.15 -13.06
N GLN A 101 -15.49 -14.29 -14.07
CA GLN A 101 -16.45 -14.39 -15.19
C GLN A 101 -16.33 -15.72 -15.94
N GLU A 102 -15.13 -16.13 -16.31
CA GLU A 102 -14.90 -17.40 -17.02
C GLU A 102 -15.14 -18.61 -16.10
N GLY A 103 -14.75 -18.51 -14.83
CA GLY A 103 -14.94 -19.57 -13.84
C GLY A 103 -16.44 -19.83 -13.55
N LEU A 104 -17.22 -18.79 -13.33
CA LEU A 104 -18.66 -18.96 -13.07
C LEU A 104 -19.43 -19.48 -14.30
N LYS A 105 -18.99 -19.16 -15.53
CA LYS A 105 -19.52 -19.81 -16.74
C LYS A 105 -19.26 -21.33 -16.73
N ALA A 106 -18.05 -21.76 -16.35
CA ALA A 106 -17.71 -23.18 -16.27
C ALA A 106 -18.52 -23.90 -15.17
N VAL A 107 -18.72 -23.26 -14.02
CA VAL A 107 -19.58 -23.78 -12.93
C VAL A 107 -21.04 -23.91 -13.39
N ALA A 108 -21.57 -22.90 -14.09
CA ALA A 108 -22.92 -22.95 -14.65
C ALA A 108 -23.07 -24.04 -15.72
N ALA A 109 -21.99 -24.41 -16.42
CA ALA A 109 -21.94 -25.55 -17.34
C ALA A 109 -21.83 -26.92 -16.64
N GLY A 110 -21.82 -26.97 -15.31
CA GLY A 110 -21.83 -28.20 -14.53
C GLY A 110 -20.46 -28.76 -14.17
N MET A 111 -19.37 -28.01 -14.38
CA MET A 111 -18.02 -28.41 -13.98
C MET A 111 -17.85 -28.33 -12.46
N ASN A 112 -17.00 -29.20 -11.89
CA ASN A 112 -16.74 -29.23 -10.46
C ASN A 112 -15.94 -27.98 -10.01
N PRO A 113 -16.53 -27.09 -9.16
CA PRO A 113 -15.86 -25.86 -8.74
C PRO A 113 -14.51 -26.07 -8.03
N MET A 114 -14.39 -27.19 -7.26
CA MET A 114 -13.16 -27.48 -6.53
C MET A 114 -12.02 -27.93 -7.46
N ASP A 115 -12.36 -28.67 -8.54
CA ASP A 115 -11.35 -29.06 -9.53
C ASP A 115 -11.00 -27.87 -10.45
N LEU A 116 -11.98 -27.04 -10.81
CA LEU A 116 -11.70 -25.76 -11.49
C LEU A 116 -10.69 -24.94 -10.68
N LYS A 117 -10.92 -24.78 -9.37
CA LYS A 117 -10.00 -24.06 -8.48
C LYS A 117 -8.60 -24.68 -8.45
N ARG A 118 -8.48 -26.00 -8.34
CA ARG A 118 -7.17 -26.70 -8.39
C ARG A 118 -6.44 -26.44 -9.70
N GLY A 119 -7.16 -26.43 -10.82
CA GLY A 119 -6.60 -26.09 -12.14
C GLY A 119 -6.14 -24.64 -12.21
N ILE A 120 -6.93 -23.70 -11.65
CA ILE A 120 -6.58 -22.28 -11.57
C ILE A 120 -5.32 -22.10 -10.70
N ASP A 121 -5.28 -22.69 -9.51
CA ASP A 121 -4.13 -22.57 -8.59
C ASP A 121 -2.84 -23.07 -9.28
N LYS A 122 -2.84 -24.28 -9.89
CA LYS A 122 -1.70 -24.81 -10.63
C LYS A 122 -1.26 -23.91 -11.80
N ALA A 123 -2.22 -23.32 -12.52
CA ALA A 123 -1.94 -22.43 -13.63
C ALA A 123 -1.34 -21.09 -13.16
N VAL A 124 -1.87 -20.53 -12.10
CA VAL A 124 -1.34 -19.30 -11.48
C VAL A 124 0.10 -19.53 -11.03
N ASP A 125 0.37 -20.60 -10.28
CA ASP A 125 1.71 -20.93 -9.80
C ASP A 125 2.71 -21.08 -10.96
N ALA A 126 2.34 -21.79 -12.03
CA ALA A 126 3.19 -21.94 -13.21
C ALA A 126 3.51 -20.60 -13.90
N VAL A 127 2.53 -19.70 -14.01
CA VAL A 127 2.74 -18.36 -14.61
C VAL A 127 3.57 -17.47 -13.68
N LEU A 128 3.40 -17.56 -12.36
CA LEU A 128 4.21 -16.79 -11.40
C LEU A 128 5.70 -17.16 -11.49
N GLU A 129 6.01 -18.45 -11.62
CA GLU A 129 7.40 -18.93 -11.83
C GLU A 129 7.95 -18.48 -13.19
N GLU A 130 7.14 -18.54 -14.25
CA GLU A 130 7.56 -18.07 -15.58
C GLU A 130 7.85 -16.56 -15.57
N VAL A 131 6.98 -15.73 -14.99
CA VAL A 131 7.21 -14.27 -14.88
C VAL A 131 8.50 -13.98 -14.10
N LYS A 132 8.78 -14.76 -13.04
CA LYS A 132 10.04 -14.66 -12.30
C LYS A 132 11.25 -15.06 -13.15
N SER A 133 11.12 -16.10 -13.97
CA SER A 133 12.23 -16.59 -14.82
C SER A 133 12.62 -15.61 -15.92
N ILE A 134 11.65 -14.86 -16.49
CA ILE A 134 11.88 -13.89 -17.55
C ILE A 134 12.26 -12.50 -17.03
N SER A 135 12.19 -12.28 -15.71
CA SER A 135 12.55 -10.99 -15.11
C SER A 135 14.04 -10.70 -15.26
N LYS A 136 14.37 -9.42 -15.46
CA LYS A 136 15.75 -8.92 -15.56
C LYS A 136 16.00 -7.96 -14.41
N PRO A 137 17.11 -8.10 -13.67
CA PRO A 137 17.49 -7.11 -12.65
C PRO A 137 17.59 -5.72 -13.25
N VAL A 138 17.19 -4.71 -12.50
CA VAL A 138 17.42 -3.30 -12.87
C VAL A 138 18.90 -3.01 -12.79
N SER A 139 19.48 -2.53 -13.88
CA SER A 139 20.93 -2.36 -14.02
C SER A 139 21.42 -0.91 -13.96
N ASN A 140 20.51 0.06 -14.15
CA ASN A 140 20.89 1.48 -14.21
C ASN A 140 19.74 2.42 -13.84
N ASN A 141 20.08 3.67 -13.52
CA ASN A 141 19.11 4.71 -13.16
C ASN A 141 18.12 5.06 -14.29
N SER A 142 18.48 4.81 -15.55
CA SER A 142 17.57 5.04 -16.68
C SER A 142 16.41 4.07 -16.66
N GLU A 143 16.64 2.81 -16.32
CA GLU A 143 15.56 1.82 -16.14
C GLU A 143 14.67 2.17 -14.95
N ILE A 144 15.23 2.68 -13.85
CA ILE A 144 14.46 3.19 -12.71
C ILE A 144 13.57 4.36 -13.15
N ALA A 145 14.12 5.31 -13.91
CA ALA A 145 13.37 6.43 -14.44
C ALA A 145 12.24 5.98 -15.38
N GLN A 146 12.48 4.96 -16.22
CA GLN A 146 11.46 4.38 -17.10
C GLN A 146 10.33 3.71 -16.32
N VAL A 147 10.63 2.90 -15.30
CA VAL A 147 9.62 2.30 -14.41
C VAL A 147 8.78 3.39 -13.74
N GLY A 148 9.44 4.39 -13.16
CA GLY A 148 8.76 5.52 -12.53
C GLY A 148 7.87 6.30 -13.50
N THR A 149 8.35 6.52 -14.73
CA THR A 149 7.58 7.19 -15.80
C THR A 149 6.33 6.39 -16.17
N ILE A 150 6.45 5.07 -16.36
CA ILE A 150 5.31 4.21 -16.71
C ILE A 150 4.27 4.19 -15.59
N SER A 151 4.70 3.97 -14.36
CA SER A 151 3.79 3.96 -13.20
C SER A 151 3.15 5.33 -12.95
N ALA A 152 3.87 6.43 -13.25
CA ALA A 152 3.33 7.79 -13.23
C ALA A 152 2.47 8.15 -14.46
N ASN A 153 1.93 7.18 -15.20
CA ASN A 153 1.12 7.38 -16.41
C ASN A 153 1.83 8.18 -17.53
N GLY A 154 3.12 7.97 -17.72
CA GLY A 154 3.92 8.59 -18.78
C GLY A 154 4.55 9.93 -18.39
N ASP A 155 4.52 10.31 -17.12
CA ASP A 155 5.13 11.53 -16.62
C ASP A 155 6.65 11.34 -16.39
N ALA A 156 7.44 11.75 -17.39
CA ALA A 156 8.90 11.61 -17.35
C ALA A 156 9.58 12.49 -16.29
N GLU A 157 8.96 13.59 -15.87
CA GLU A 157 9.48 14.43 -14.79
C GLU A 157 9.46 13.68 -13.47
N ILE A 158 8.34 13.02 -13.14
CA ILE A 158 8.21 12.20 -11.95
C ILE A 158 9.22 11.04 -11.97
N GLY A 159 9.32 10.32 -13.08
CA GLY A 159 10.29 9.22 -13.22
C GLY A 159 11.73 9.66 -13.01
N GLY A 160 12.10 10.81 -13.56
CA GLY A 160 13.44 11.41 -13.40
C GLY A 160 13.73 11.79 -11.95
N LEU A 161 12.79 12.44 -11.26
CA LEU A 161 12.92 12.84 -9.85
C LEU A 161 13.07 11.64 -8.91
N ILE A 162 12.33 10.55 -9.16
CA ILE A 162 12.47 9.32 -8.38
C ILE A 162 13.83 8.68 -8.61
N ALA A 163 14.29 8.59 -9.84
CA ALA A 163 15.62 8.05 -10.15
C ALA A 163 16.75 8.89 -9.52
N GLU A 164 16.62 10.22 -9.51
CA GLU A 164 17.53 11.13 -8.83
C GLU A 164 17.52 10.90 -7.30
N ALA A 165 16.34 10.77 -6.70
CA ALA A 165 16.19 10.47 -5.28
C ALA A 165 16.87 9.14 -4.92
N MET A 166 16.57 8.06 -5.67
CA MET A 166 17.19 6.75 -5.47
C MET A 166 18.71 6.76 -5.67
N ALA A 167 19.21 7.52 -6.63
CA ALA A 167 20.66 7.68 -6.82
C ALA A 167 21.35 8.34 -5.63
N LYS A 168 20.68 9.27 -4.95
CA LYS A 168 21.22 9.99 -3.79
C LYS A 168 21.18 9.18 -2.49
N VAL A 169 20.09 8.45 -2.23
CA VAL A 169 19.92 7.69 -0.99
C VAL A 169 20.27 6.20 -1.13
N GLY A 170 20.46 5.71 -2.34
CA GLY A 170 20.68 4.28 -2.65
C GLY A 170 19.36 3.51 -2.80
N ASN A 171 19.47 2.26 -3.28
CA ASN A 171 18.30 1.43 -3.56
C ASN A 171 17.46 1.09 -2.32
N GLU A 172 18.13 0.99 -1.17
CA GLU A 172 17.49 0.75 0.14
C GLU A 172 17.20 2.06 0.91
N GLY A 173 17.49 3.19 0.30
CA GLY A 173 17.30 4.50 0.89
C GLY A 173 15.84 4.87 1.05
N VAL A 174 15.57 5.70 2.05
CA VAL A 174 14.21 6.14 2.36
C VAL A 174 13.83 7.34 1.50
N ILE A 175 12.71 7.23 0.80
CA ILE A 175 12.11 8.34 0.04
C ILE A 175 10.70 8.54 0.59
N THR A 176 10.37 9.77 0.99
CA THR A 176 9.04 10.20 1.42
C THR A 176 8.45 11.21 0.45
N VAL A 177 7.14 11.22 0.33
CA VAL A 177 6.42 12.14 -0.56
C VAL A 177 5.61 13.12 0.27
N GLU A 178 5.84 14.41 0.06
CA GLU A 178 5.16 15.51 0.76
C GLU A 178 4.50 16.48 -0.23
N GLU A 179 3.52 17.22 0.25
CA GLU A 179 2.94 18.31 -0.51
C GLU A 179 3.83 19.56 -0.42
N ALA A 180 4.19 20.12 -1.57
CA ALA A 180 4.91 21.40 -1.59
C ALA A 180 3.98 22.58 -1.34
N LYS A 181 4.53 23.65 -0.83
CA LYS A 181 3.84 24.96 -0.74
C LYS A 181 3.97 25.77 -2.03
N THR A 182 4.76 25.30 -2.98
CA THR A 182 5.07 25.94 -4.25
C THR A 182 4.51 25.11 -5.41
N ALA A 183 4.47 25.70 -6.61
CA ALA A 183 4.03 24.99 -7.80
C ALA A 183 5.06 23.97 -8.32
N GLU A 184 6.33 24.10 -7.93
CA GLU A 184 7.43 23.24 -8.39
C GLU A 184 7.54 21.99 -7.54
N THR A 185 7.86 20.87 -8.19
CA THR A 185 8.20 19.60 -7.53
C THR A 185 9.72 19.52 -7.34
N THR A 186 10.17 19.23 -6.13
CA THR A 186 11.61 19.20 -5.76
C THR A 186 11.97 17.95 -4.99
N VAL A 187 13.28 17.58 -5.03
CA VAL A 187 13.86 16.50 -4.22
C VAL A 187 14.94 17.08 -3.32
N ASP A 188 14.71 16.98 -2.01
CA ASP A 188 15.68 17.38 -0.99
C ASP A 188 16.15 16.17 -0.19
N ILE A 189 17.40 16.17 0.22
CA ILE A 189 17.94 15.21 1.16
C ILE A 189 18.00 15.86 2.54
N VAL A 190 17.38 15.20 3.51
CA VAL A 190 17.31 15.67 4.90
C VAL A 190 17.83 14.60 5.86
N GLU A 191 18.24 15.04 7.04
CA GLU A 191 18.60 14.11 8.12
C GLU A 191 17.36 13.30 8.53
N GLY A 192 17.48 11.98 8.55
CA GLY A 192 16.35 11.11 8.85
C GLY A 192 16.74 9.64 8.88
N MET A 193 15.80 8.81 9.31
CA MET A 193 15.99 7.36 9.43
C MET A 193 14.66 6.62 9.33
N GLN A 194 14.69 5.44 8.74
CA GLN A 194 13.59 4.47 8.81
C GLN A 194 14.04 3.21 9.54
N PHE A 195 13.12 2.62 10.30
CA PHE A 195 13.29 1.32 10.93
C PHE A 195 12.01 0.48 10.87
N ASP A 196 12.19 -0.82 10.86
CA ASP A 196 11.18 -1.86 10.68
C ASP A 196 10.37 -2.13 11.96
N ARG A 197 9.63 -1.14 12.43
CA ARG A 197 8.65 -1.24 13.52
C ARG A 197 7.50 -0.28 13.25
N GLY A 198 6.30 -0.80 13.09
CA GLY A 198 5.10 0.00 12.91
C GLY A 198 4.37 0.30 14.23
N TYR A 199 3.21 0.92 14.11
CA TYR A 199 2.40 1.31 15.27
C TYR A 199 1.91 0.09 16.05
N LEU A 200 1.91 0.20 17.38
CA LEU A 200 1.44 -0.85 18.30
C LEU A 200 -0.08 -1.05 18.30
N SER A 201 -0.81 -0.10 17.77
CA SER A 201 -2.27 -0.18 17.68
C SER A 201 -2.79 0.58 16.45
N PRO A 202 -3.73 0.01 15.68
CA PRO A 202 -4.39 0.72 14.58
C PRO A 202 -5.13 2.00 15.03
N TYR A 203 -5.46 2.10 16.30
CA TYR A 203 -6.08 3.31 16.85
C TYR A 203 -5.14 4.53 16.86
N PHE A 204 -3.84 4.36 16.63
CA PHE A 204 -2.90 5.47 16.45
C PHE A 204 -2.94 6.10 15.05
N ILE A 205 -3.60 5.47 14.09
CA ILE A 205 -3.75 5.98 12.72
C ILE A 205 -4.37 7.37 12.72
N THR A 206 -3.79 8.28 11.91
CA THR A 206 -4.29 9.63 11.68
C THR A 206 -4.81 9.79 10.25
N ASN A 207 -4.32 8.98 9.31
CA ASN A 207 -4.77 8.92 7.93
C ASN A 207 -5.33 7.51 7.62
N PRO A 208 -6.66 7.33 7.68
CA PRO A 208 -7.29 6.03 7.43
C PRO A 208 -7.13 5.53 5.99
N ASP A 209 -7.04 6.44 5.02
CA ASP A 209 -6.94 6.08 3.60
C ASP A 209 -5.63 5.33 3.31
N LYS A 210 -4.53 5.78 3.92
CA LYS A 210 -3.20 5.17 3.80
C LYS A 210 -2.84 4.22 4.96
N MET A 211 -3.72 4.07 5.95
CA MET A 211 -3.48 3.27 7.16
C MET A 211 -2.18 3.66 7.88
N GLU A 212 -1.91 4.95 7.98
CA GLU A 212 -0.69 5.51 8.59
C GLU A 212 -0.99 6.49 9.72
N ALA A 213 -0.06 6.60 10.67
CA ALA A 213 -0.03 7.66 11.67
C ALA A 213 1.04 8.68 11.28
N VAL A 214 0.62 9.93 11.07
CA VAL A 214 1.51 11.05 10.74
C VAL A 214 1.50 12.02 11.93
N LEU A 215 2.69 12.33 12.43
CA LEU A 215 2.92 13.27 13.52
C LEU A 215 3.77 14.43 12.99
N GLU A 216 3.21 15.63 12.99
CA GLU A 216 3.90 16.86 12.59
C GLU A 216 4.55 17.51 13.81
N GLU A 217 5.84 17.85 13.71
CA GLU A 217 6.67 18.41 14.79
C GLU A 217 6.59 17.65 16.12
N PRO A 218 6.69 16.30 16.11
CA PRO A 218 6.54 15.51 17.32
C PRO A 218 7.68 15.72 18.31
N LEU A 219 7.36 15.46 19.58
CA LEU A 219 8.31 15.10 20.61
C LEU A 219 8.51 13.59 20.60
N ILE A 220 9.73 13.10 20.83
CA ILE A 220 10.08 11.69 20.75
C ILE A 220 10.66 11.23 22.08
N LEU A 221 9.95 10.33 22.77
CA LEU A 221 10.42 9.67 23.97
C LEU A 221 11.09 8.35 23.60
N LEU A 222 12.36 8.19 23.97
CA LEU A 222 13.15 6.98 23.76
C LEU A 222 13.35 6.28 25.11
N HIS A 223 12.78 5.07 25.27
CA HIS A 223 12.88 4.33 26.52
C HIS A 223 13.44 2.93 26.29
N GLU A 224 14.42 2.54 27.11
CA GLU A 224 15.13 1.27 26.94
C GLU A 224 14.29 0.05 27.33
N LYS A 225 13.42 0.19 28.35
CA LYS A 225 12.64 -0.91 28.92
C LYS A 225 11.20 -0.94 28.43
N LYS A 226 10.48 -1.99 28.83
CA LYS A 226 9.04 -2.11 28.60
C LYS A 226 8.25 -1.11 29.44
N LEU A 227 7.15 -0.62 28.87
CA LEU A 227 6.17 0.25 29.53
C LEU A 227 4.87 -0.51 29.76
N THR A 228 4.59 -0.86 31.02
CA THR A 228 3.33 -1.56 31.40
C THR A 228 2.37 -0.66 32.18
N SER A 229 2.88 0.43 32.77
CA SER A 229 2.11 1.45 33.49
C SER A 229 2.50 2.85 33.03
N LEU A 230 1.54 3.76 32.97
CA LEU A 230 1.79 5.17 32.65
C LEU A 230 2.12 6.04 33.86
N GLN A 231 1.97 5.54 35.07
CA GLN A 231 2.21 6.35 36.26
C GLN A 231 3.57 7.05 36.27
N PRO A 232 4.69 6.36 35.96
CA PRO A 232 6.00 7.02 35.91
C PRO A 232 6.11 8.09 34.80
N MET A 233 5.25 8.02 33.77
CA MET A 233 5.25 8.94 32.64
C MET A 233 4.31 10.15 32.83
N LEU A 234 3.47 10.18 33.86
CA LEU A 234 2.47 11.24 34.02
C LEU A 234 3.07 12.65 33.93
N PRO A 235 4.21 12.97 34.57
CA PRO A 235 4.79 14.31 34.51
C PRO A 235 5.15 14.73 33.09
N VAL A 236 5.77 13.83 32.31
CA VAL A 236 6.15 14.14 30.91
C VAL A 236 4.93 14.19 30.00
N LEU A 237 3.92 13.35 30.22
CA LEU A 237 2.68 13.39 29.43
C LEU A 237 1.91 14.70 29.66
N GLU A 238 1.83 15.17 30.90
CA GLU A 238 1.23 16.47 31.23
C GLU A 238 1.97 17.63 30.55
N ALA A 239 3.30 17.62 30.59
CA ALA A 239 4.14 18.63 29.93
C ALA A 239 3.95 18.60 28.40
N VAL A 240 3.84 17.40 27.78
CA VAL A 240 3.56 17.23 26.35
C VAL A 240 2.18 17.78 25.99
N VAL A 241 1.15 17.48 26.77
CA VAL A 241 -0.20 18.03 26.57
C VAL A 241 -0.20 19.55 26.65
N GLN A 242 0.50 20.13 27.63
CA GLN A 242 0.63 21.59 27.75
C GLN A 242 1.37 22.21 26.57
N SER A 243 2.36 21.52 26.01
CA SER A 243 3.10 22.01 24.82
C SER A 243 2.24 22.02 23.53
N GLY A 244 1.14 21.27 23.51
CA GLY A 244 0.29 21.09 22.33
C GLY A 244 0.92 20.29 21.19
N ARG A 245 2.13 19.73 21.37
CA ARG A 245 2.84 18.93 20.37
C ARG A 245 2.43 17.46 20.45
N PRO A 246 2.45 16.71 19.32
CA PRO A 246 2.26 15.27 19.35
C PRO A 246 3.47 14.56 19.98
N LEU A 247 3.25 13.36 20.52
CA LEU A 247 4.26 12.53 21.13
C LEU A 247 4.41 11.21 20.39
N LEU A 248 5.63 10.86 20.01
CA LEU A 248 6.01 9.50 19.64
C LEU A 248 6.70 8.84 20.82
N ILE A 249 6.28 7.64 21.21
CA ILE A 249 6.94 6.82 22.22
C ILE A 249 7.60 5.64 21.52
N ILE A 250 8.92 5.52 21.68
CA ILE A 250 9.72 4.39 21.19
C ILE A 250 10.27 3.67 22.43
N ALA A 251 9.77 2.47 22.71
CA ALA A 251 10.20 1.68 23.88
C ALA A 251 10.43 0.22 23.48
N GLU A 252 11.07 -0.55 24.36
CA GLU A 252 11.22 -2.00 24.12
C GLU A 252 9.89 -2.66 23.78
N ASP A 253 8.88 -2.37 24.56
CA ASP A 253 7.47 -2.72 24.30
C ASP A 253 6.55 -1.79 25.10
N ILE A 254 5.31 -1.66 24.66
CA ILE A 254 4.27 -0.94 25.41
C ILE A 254 3.04 -1.83 25.40
N GLU A 255 2.65 -2.32 26.55
CA GLU A 255 1.62 -3.35 26.66
C GLU A 255 0.69 -3.09 27.86
N GLY A 256 -0.41 -3.85 27.92
CA GLY A 256 -1.33 -3.84 29.04
C GLY A 256 -2.03 -2.50 29.27
N GLU A 257 -2.03 -2.03 30.52
CA GLU A 257 -2.68 -0.79 30.92
C GLU A 257 -2.08 0.46 30.24
N ALA A 258 -0.77 0.48 30.03
CA ALA A 258 -0.09 1.61 29.39
C ALA A 258 -0.61 1.83 27.96
N LEU A 259 -0.64 0.78 27.13
CA LEU A 259 -1.11 0.88 25.75
C LEU A 259 -2.60 1.25 25.71
N ALA A 260 -3.44 0.59 26.51
CA ALA A 260 -4.86 0.87 26.55
C ALA A 260 -5.16 2.32 26.92
N THR A 261 -4.45 2.86 27.92
CA THR A 261 -4.64 4.24 28.37
C THR A 261 -4.17 5.26 27.34
N LEU A 262 -3.07 5.01 26.62
CA LEU A 262 -2.62 5.87 25.51
C LEU A 262 -3.68 5.91 24.38
N VAL A 263 -4.22 4.75 24.00
CA VAL A 263 -5.27 4.65 22.99
C VAL A 263 -6.53 5.42 23.42
N VAL A 264 -6.99 5.24 24.66
CA VAL A 264 -8.17 5.93 25.16
C VAL A 264 -7.97 7.46 25.17
N ASN A 265 -6.82 7.94 25.62
CA ASN A 265 -6.52 9.37 25.65
C ASN A 265 -6.42 9.97 24.24
N LYS A 266 -5.86 9.24 23.28
CA LYS A 266 -5.89 9.64 21.87
C LYS A 266 -7.32 9.74 21.34
N LEU A 267 -8.14 8.72 21.53
CA LEU A 267 -9.52 8.69 21.05
C LEU A 267 -10.39 9.80 21.65
N ARG A 268 -10.12 10.19 22.90
CA ARG A 268 -10.77 11.33 23.56
C ARG A 268 -10.25 12.69 23.10
N GLY A 269 -9.22 12.73 22.25
CA GLY A 269 -8.61 13.97 21.79
C GLY A 269 -7.73 14.70 22.82
N GLY A 270 -7.48 14.09 23.99
CA GLY A 270 -6.68 14.69 25.05
C GLY A 270 -5.17 14.63 24.80
N LEU A 271 -4.70 13.67 24.01
CA LEU A 271 -3.30 13.48 23.70
C LEU A 271 -3.11 13.04 22.24
N ARG A 272 -2.31 13.77 21.49
CA ARG A 272 -1.87 13.33 20.14
C ARG A 272 -0.65 12.45 20.30
N VAL A 273 -0.81 11.12 20.21
CA VAL A 273 0.25 10.15 20.52
C VAL A 273 0.23 8.99 19.53
N ALA A 274 1.42 8.48 19.26
CA ALA A 274 1.64 7.16 18.68
C ALA A 274 2.72 6.43 19.46
N ALA A 275 2.71 5.10 19.40
CA ALA A 275 3.64 4.26 20.12
C ALA A 275 4.13 3.12 19.22
N VAL A 276 5.43 2.88 19.22
CA VAL A 276 6.11 1.86 18.43
C VAL A 276 7.12 1.10 19.27
N LYS A 277 7.47 -0.12 18.87
CA LYS A 277 8.58 -0.87 19.49
C LYS A 277 9.91 -0.33 19.01
N ALA A 278 10.89 -0.32 19.90
CA ALA A 278 12.27 -0.04 19.54
C ALA A 278 12.81 -1.11 18.58
N PRO A 279 13.58 -0.71 17.54
CA PRO A 279 14.19 -1.65 16.61
C PRO A 279 15.32 -2.46 17.27
N GLY A 280 15.52 -3.70 16.78
CA GLY A 280 16.57 -4.58 17.28
C GLY A 280 16.25 -5.28 18.60
N PHE A 281 17.22 -6.03 19.11
CA PHE A 281 17.15 -6.79 20.36
C PHE A 281 18.45 -6.64 21.16
N GLY A 282 18.37 -6.71 22.50
CA GLY A 282 19.54 -6.65 23.38
C GLY A 282 20.39 -5.39 23.15
N ASP A 283 21.71 -5.55 23.06
CA ASP A 283 22.65 -4.44 22.88
C ASP A 283 22.46 -3.70 21.54
N ARG A 284 21.99 -4.38 20.50
CA ARG A 284 21.65 -3.73 19.22
C ARG A 284 20.49 -2.74 19.38
N ARG A 285 19.47 -3.09 20.18
CA ARG A 285 18.36 -2.19 20.46
C ARG A 285 18.85 -0.94 21.17
N LYS A 286 19.75 -1.09 22.17
CA LYS A 286 20.37 0.06 22.87
C LYS A 286 21.11 0.95 21.87
N ALA A 287 21.94 0.36 21.04
CA ALA A 287 22.71 1.09 20.02
C ALA A 287 21.81 1.83 19.00
N MET A 288 20.69 1.21 18.58
CA MET A 288 19.75 1.85 17.66
C MET A 288 18.94 2.96 18.35
N LEU A 289 18.57 2.81 19.61
CA LEU A 289 17.95 3.89 20.38
C LEU A 289 18.89 5.09 20.52
N GLU A 290 20.20 4.85 20.74
CA GLU A 290 21.21 5.91 20.76
C GLU A 290 21.33 6.61 19.39
N ASP A 291 21.30 5.86 18.28
CA ASP A 291 21.35 6.44 16.95
C ASP A 291 20.14 7.36 16.71
N ILE A 292 18.93 6.92 17.13
CA ILE A 292 17.73 7.72 17.05
C ILE A 292 17.82 8.95 17.97
N ALA A 293 18.39 8.81 19.17
CA ALA A 293 18.60 9.92 20.10
C ALA A 293 19.51 11.00 19.49
N ILE A 294 20.63 10.60 18.90
CA ILE A 294 21.56 11.51 18.22
C ILE A 294 20.88 12.18 17.02
N LEU A 295 20.16 11.41 16.22
CA LEU A 295 19.44 11.93 15.04
C LEU A 295 18.38 12.97 15.41
N THR A 296 17.69 12.79 16.54
CA THR A 296 16.56 13.62 16.96
C THR A 296 16.92 14.69 18.00
N GLY A 297 18.18 14.71 18.44
CA GLY A 297 18.66 15.62 19.47
C GLY A 297 18.05 15.35 20.85
N GLY A 298 17.65 14.10 21.12
CA GLY A 298 17.10 13.65 22.39
C GLY A 298 18.07 12.79 23.19
N GLN A 299 17.56 12.16 24.25
CA GLN A 299 18.29 11.25 25.11
C GLN A 299 17.54 9.93 25.27
N VAL A 300 18.28 8.83 25.39
CA VAL A 300 17.69 7.53 25.76
C VAL A 300 17.45 7.53 27.27
N ILE A 301 16.20 7.32 27.65
CA ILE A 301 15.79 7.21 29.05
C ILE A 301 16.09 5.79 29.52
N SER A 302 17.12 5.64 30.29
CA SER A 302 17.62 4.37 30.80
C SER A 302 17.97 4.49 32.27
N GLU A 303 17.50 3.56 33.10
CA GLU A 303 17.88 3.46 34.51
C GLU A 303 19.35 3.10 34.69
N ASP A 304 19.95 2.37 33.73
CA ASP A 304 21.37 2.05 33.72
C ASP A 304 22.23 3.32 33.58
N LEU A 305 21.68 4.38 32.95
CA LEU A 305 22.29 5.71 32.86
C LEU A 305 21.86 6.63 34.02
N GLY A 306 21.10 6.13 34.98
CA GLY A 306 20.62 6.90 36.15
C GLY A 306 19.41 7.80 35.85
N ILE A 307 18.81 7.71 34.69
CA ILE A 307 17.66 8.54 34.27
C ILE A 307 16.36 7.75 34.49
N LYS A 308 15.51 8.26 35.38
CA LYS A 308 14.19 7.68 35.65
C LYS A 308 13.11 8.39 34.85
N LEU A 309 12.05 7.65 34.45
CA LEU A 309 10.93 8.20 33.72
C LEU A 309 10.23 9.39 34.38
N GLU A 310 10.17 9.37 35.74
CA GLU A 310 9.54 10.43 36.53
C GLU A 310 10.29 11.77 36.47
N THR A 311 11.57 11.73 36.07
CA THR A 311 12.45 12.91 36.01
C THR A 311 12.62 13.45 34.61
N VAL A 312 11.93 12.87 33.62
CA VAL A 312 12.04 13.27 32.20
C VAL A 312 11.39 14.64 31.97
N THR A 313 12.13 15.52 31.33
CA THR A 313 11.70 16.86 30.91
C THR A 313 11.61 16.96 29.39
N LEU A 314 10.94 17.98 28.88
CA LEU A 314 10.72 18.15 27.42
C LEU A 314 12.03 18.35 26.64
N ASP A 315 13.07 18.85 27.23
CA ASP A 315 14.40 19.03 26.63
C ASP A 315 15.19 17.73 26.47
N MET A 316 14.83 16.69 27.22
CA MET A 316 15.39 15.33 27.04
C MET A 316 14.74 14.58 25.89
N LEU A 317 13.57 15.04 25.40
CA LEU A 317 12.85 14.41 24.30
C LEU A 317 13.49 14.78 22.97
N GLY A 318 13.61 13.79 22.09
CA GLY A 318 13.96 14.02 20.70
C GLY A 318 12.90 14.83 19.97
N LYS A 319 13.28 15.45 18.86
CA LYS A 319 12.41 16.26 18.00
C LYS A 319 12.67 15.91 16.54
N ALA A 320 11.63 15.99 15.73
CA ALA A 320 11.73 15.91 14.28
C ALA A 320 10.68 16.82 13.67
N LYS A 321 10.83 17.13 12.39
CA LYS A 321 9.81 17.86 11.64
C LYS A 321 8.57 17.00 11.40
N LYS A 322 8.79 15.71 11.07
CA LYS A 322 7.71 14.78 10.81
C LYS A 322 8.11 13.36 11.19
N VAL A 323 7.14 12.60 11.67
CA VAL A 323 7.24 11.14 11.79
C VAL A 323 6.05 10.50 11.10
N GLN A 324 6.34 9.51 10.27
CA GLN A 324 5.34 8.71 9.56
C GLN A 324 5.47 7.25 10.00
N ILE A 325 4.36 6.66 10.42
CA ILE A 325 4.33 5.30 10.97
C ILE A 325 3.30 4.51 10.19
N THR A 326 3.73 3.45 9.54
CA THR A 326 2.87 2.47 8.87
C THR A 326 2.61 1.28 9.81
N LYS A 327 2.00 0.24 9.30
CA LYS A 327 1.83 -1.02 10.05
C LYS A 327 3.17 -1.69 10.37
N ASP A 328 4.17 -1.53 9.49
CA ASP A 328 5.42 -2.27 9.53
C ASP A 328 6.64 -1.40 9.81
N ASP A 329 6.59 -0.12 9.48
CA ASP A 329 7.74 0.80 9.51
C ASP A 329 7.46 2.10 10.23
N THR A 330 8.54 2.72 10.77
CA THR A 330 8.55 4.09 11.29
C THR A 330 9.65 4.88 10.59
N THR A 331 9.27 6.01 9.98
CA THR A 331 10.18 6.94 9.31
C THR A 331 10.24 8.26 10.05
N ILE A 332 11.42 8.66 10.48
CA ILE A 332 11.72 9.97 11.08
C ILE A 332 12.31 10.85 9.98
N VAL A 333 11.70 11.99 9.73
CA VAL A 333 12.09 12.93 8.69
C VAL A 333 12.53 14.25 9.33
N GLU A 334 13.71 14.73 8.96
CA GLU A 334 14.29 15.99 9.42
C GLU A 334 14.37 16.03 10.96
N GLY A 335 15.20 15.10 11.51
CA GLY A 335 15.52 15.06 12.93
C GLY A 335 16.28 16.31 13.39
N ALA A 336 16.06 16.75 14.61
CA ALA A 336 16.65 17.98 15.16
C ALA A 336 18.05 17.76 15.77
N GLY A 337 18.70 16.62 15.51
CA GLY A 337 20.06 16.35 15.98
C GLY A 337 21.09 17.25 15.30
N GLU A 338 22.19 17.51 16.01
CA GLU A 338 23.30 18.28 15.45
C GLU A 338 24.05 17.43 14.41
N LYS A 339 24.34 18.04 13.25
CA LYS A 339 25.01 17.37 12.12
C LYS A 339 26.37 16.78 12.51
N ASP A 340 27.16 17.54 13.27
CA ASP A 340 28.47 17.10 13.76
C ASP A 340 28.35 15.84 14.66
N GLY A 341 27.28 15.75 15.48
CA GLY A 341 26.98 14.58 16.29
C GLY A 341 26.64 13.34 15.45
N ILE A 342 25.84 13.53 14.40
CA ILE A 342 25.48 12.46 13.45
C ILE A 342 26.72 11.97 12.69
N GLU A 343 27.55 12.89 12.18
CA GLU A 343 28.80 12.55 11.48
C GLU A 343 29.80 11.82 12.41
N ALA A 344 29.93 12.25 13.66
CA ALA A 344 30.76 11.58 14.66
C ALA A 344 30.27 10.14 14.92
N ARG A 345 28.94 9.93 15.01
CA ARG A 345 28.31 8.61 15.19
C ARG A 345 28.54 7.72 13.98
N VAL A 346 28.38 8.24 12.78
CA VAL A 346 28.70 7.55 11.51
C VAL A 346 30.17 7.11 11.50
N GLY A 347 31.09 7.99 11.90
CA GLY A 347 32.52 7.66 12.02
C GLY A 347 32.81 6.56 13.06
N GLN A 348 32.04 6.54 14.17
CA GLN A 348 32.15 5.47 15.18
C GLN A 348 31.70 4.11 14.62
N ILE A 349 30.56 4.06 13.91
CA ILE A 349 30.05 2.83 13.31
C ILE A 349 31.01 2.30 12.25
N LYS A 350 31.60 3.17 11.40
CA LYS A 350 32.61 2.77 10.40
C LYS A 350 33.81 2.07 11.07
N ARG A 351 34.33 2.61 12.15
CA ARG A 351 35.42 1.97 12.93
C ARG A 351 35.00 0.62 13.47
N GLN A 352 33.77 0.49 14.01
CA GLN A 352 33.25 -0.80 14.50
C GLN A 352 33.16 -1.85 13.36
N ILE A 353 32.84 -1.43 12.13
CA ILE A 353 32.84 -2.30 10.95
C ILE A 353 34.25 -2.81 10.60
N GLU A 354 35.26 -1.95 10.75
CA GLU A 354 36.67 -2.30 10.50
C GLU A 354 37.21 -3.25 11.60
N ASP A 355 36.84 -3.02 12.85
CA ASP A 355 37.33 -3.76 14.01
C ASP A 355 36.65 -5.13 14.20
N THR A 356 35.44 -5.35 13.68
CA THR A 356 34.71 -6.61 13.89
C THR A 356 35.27 -7.75 13.05
N THR A 357 35.42 -8.91 13.69
CA THR A 357 35.83 -10.16 13.06
C THR A 357 34.65 -11.04 12.65
N SER A 358 33.43 -10.70 13.06
CA SER A 358 32.21 -11.43 12.77
C SER A 358 31.58 -10.89 11.50
N ASP A 359 31.40 -11.72 10.48
CA ASP A 359 30.73 -11.32 9.22
C ASP A 359 29.28 -10.91 9.47
N TYR A 360 28.59 -11.61 10.38
CA TYR A 360 27.22 -11.26 10.75
C TYR A 360 27.13 -9.88 11.45
N ASP A 361 28.05 -9.58 12.38
CA ASP A 361 28.07 -8.27 13.05
C ASP A 361 28.45 -7.16 12.08
N ARG A 362 29.36 -7.47 11.14
CA ARG A 362 29.75 -6.54 10.06
C ARG A 362 28.54 -6.17 9.20
N GLU A 363 27.77 -7.17 8.76
CA GLU A 363 26.54 -6.95 8.00
C GLU A 363 25.54 -6.06 8.76
N LYS A 364 25.30 -6.34 10.05
CA LYS A 364 24.36 -5.56 10.87
C LYS A 364 24.85 -4.14 11.19
N LEU A 365 26.14 -3.94 11.29
CA LEU A 365 26.73 -2.61 11.41
C LEU A 365 26.63 -1.82 10.10
N GLN A 366 26.80 -2.50 8.95
CA GLN A 366 26.59 -1.89 7.63
C GLN A 366 25.15 -1.46 7.41
N GLU A 367 24.17 -2.31 7.75
CA GLU A 367 22.73 -1.93 7.72
C GLU A 367 22.46 -0.69 8.60
N ARG A 368 23.00 -0.66 9.80
CA ARG A 368 22.85 0.46 10.71
C ARG A 368 23.50 1.74 10.19
N LEU A 369 24.70 1.61 9.60
CA LEU A 369 25.40 2.71 8.94
C LEU A 369 24.58 3.27 7.79
N ALA A 370 24.05 2.41 6.91
CA ALA A 370 23.23 2.82 5.78
C ALA A 370 21.98 3.59 6.23
N LYS A 371 21.30 3.11 7.29
CA LYS A 371 20.11 3.79 7.85
C LYS A 371 20.42 5.18 8.43
N LEU A 372 21.57 5.37 9.05
CA LEU A 372 21.94 6.65 9.68
C LEU A 372 22.59 7.63 8.69
N ALA A 373 23.45 7.14 7.81
CA ALA A 373 24.24 7.97 6.88
C ALA A 373 23.49 8.32 5.58
N GLY A 374 22.49 7.52 5.19
CA GLY A 374 21.76 7.70 3.95
C GLY A 374 20.78 8.87 3.96
N GLY A 375 20.34 9.30 5.13
CA GLY A 375 19.30 10.31 5.27
C GLY A 375 17.96 9.86 4.69
N VAL A 376 17.07 10.83 4.47
CA VAL A 376 15.77 10.63 3.82
C VAL A 376 15.65 11.59 2.63
N ALA A 377 15.34 11.06 1.44
CA ALA A 377 14.95 11.90 0.32
C ALA A 377 13.48 12.33 0.50
N VAL A 378 13.23 13.62 0.52
CA VAL A 378 11.89 14.20 0.58
C VAL A 378 11.53 14.72 -0.80
N LEU A 379 10.58 14.05 -1.46
CA LEU A 379 10.04 14.47 -2.74
C LEU A 379 8.83 15.35 -2.46
N ARG A 380 8.97 16.68 -2.66
CA ARG A 380 7.91 17.66 -2.44
C ARG A 380 7.17 17.90 -3.73
N VAL A 381 5.91 17.49 -3.77
CA VAL A 381 5.05 17.56 -4.96
C VAL A 381 4.35 18.92 -5.01
N GLY A 382 4.64 19.69 -6.06
CA GLY A 382 4.02 20.97 -6.33
C GLY A 382 2.87 20.87 -7.33
N GLY A 383 2.02 21.91 -7.35
CA GLY A 383 0.91 22.05 -8.30
C GLY A 383 0.19 23.39 -8.10
N SER A 384 -0.67 23.72 -9.07
CA SER A 384 -1.41 24.99 -9.08
C SER A 384 -2.66 24.97 -8.19
N THR A 385 -3.18 23.78 -7.89
CA THR A 385 -4.37 23.58 -7.05
C THR A 385 -4.18 22.42 -6.11
N GLU A 386 -4.87 22.44 -4.97
CA GLU A 386 -4.84 21.34 -4.00
C GLU A 386 -5.27 19.98 -4.59
N VAL A 387 -6.23 20.00 -5.51
CA VAL A 387 -6.70 18.79 -6.20
C VAL A 387 -5.61 18.21 -7.10
N GLU A 388 -4.89 19.07 -7.83
CA GLU A 388 -3.76 18.68 -8.69
C GLU A 388 -2.60 18.14 -7.86
N VAL A 389 -2.24 18.78 -6.75
CA VAL A 389 -1.16 18.33 -5.86
C VAL A 389 -1.46 16.95 -5.28
N LYS A 390 -2.69 16.71 -4.84
CA LYS A 390 -3.10 15.40 -4.30
C LYS A 390 -3.05 14.30 -5.37
N GLU A 391 -3.57 14.57 -6.57
CA GLU A 391 -3.51 13.62 -7.68
C GLU A 391 -2.07 13.33 -8.10
N LYS A 392 -1.23 14.36 -8.23
CA LYS A 392 0.19 14.19 -8.57
C LYS A 392 0.94 13.44 -7.47
N LYS A 393 0.62 13.68 -6.19
CA LYS A 393 1.20 12.95 -5.07
C LYS A 393 0.84 11.47 -5.09
N ASP A 394 -0.42 11.11 -5.34
CA ASP A 394 -0.83 9.70 -5.47
C ASP A 394 -0.03 9.01 -6.58
N ARG A 395 0.14 9.65 -7.75
CA ARG A 395 0.98 9.12 -8.86
C ARG A 395 2.46 8.96 -8.49
N VAL A 396 3.00 9.89 -7.72
CA VAL A 396 4.39 9.81 -7.24
C VAL A 396 4.57 8.67 -6.25
N ASP A 397 3.62 8.48 -5.33
CA ASP A 397 3.62 7.36 -4.39
C ASP A 397 3.58 6.00 -5.13
N ASP A 398 2.71 5.85 -6.14
CA ASP A 398 2.62 4.65 -6.97
C ASP A 398 3.93 4.40 -7.74
N ALA A 399 4.48 5.44 -8.37
CA ALA A 399 5.72 5.36 -9.12
C ALA A 399 6.93 5.00 -8.22
N LEU A 400 6.98 5.52 -7.01
CA LEU A 400 7.99 5.18 -6.02
C LEU A 400 7.89 3.70 -5.60
N ASN A 401 6.67 3.22 -5.33
CA ASN A 401 6.46 1.82 -4.98
C ASN A 401 6.81 0.88 -6.13
N ALA A 402 6.44 1.24 -7.36
CA ALA A 402 6.81 0.49 -8.56
C ALA A 402 8.32 0.42 -8.76
N THR A 403 9.04 1.53 -8.56
CA THR A 403 10.51 1.54 -8.69
C THR A 403 11.20 0.70 -7.62
N ARG A 404 10.70 0.70 -6.38
CA ARG A 404 11.17 -0.20 -5.33
C ARG A 404 10.90 -1.66 -5.67
N ALA A 405 9.70 -1.97 -6.15
CA ALA A 405 9.35 -3.33 -6.60
C ALA A 405 10.24 -3.81 -7.76
N ALA A 406 10.63 -2.91 -8.67
CA ALA A 406 11.57 -3.21 -9.75
C ALA A 406 13.00 -3.45 -9.25
N ALA A 407 13.45 -2.68 -8.27
CA ALA A 407 14.75 -2.91 -7.64
C ALA A 407 14.82 -4.27 -6.92
N ASP A 408 13.70 -4.72 -6.35
CA ASP A 408 13.56 -5.96 -5.58
C ASP A 408 13.60 -7.22 -6.48
N GLU A 409 12.69 -7.30 -7.47
CA GLU A 409 12.46 -8.51 -8.28
C GLU A 409 12.77 -8.31 -9.79
N GLY A 410 13.30 -7.16 -10.17
CA GLY A 410 13.59 -6.86 -11.56
C GLY A 410 12.36 -6.40 -12.37
N ILE A 411 12.57 -6.32 -13.68
CA ILE A 411 11.62 -5.80 -14.66
C ILE A 411 11.27 -6.87 -15.71
N VAL A 412 10.07 -6.72 -16.29
CA VAL A 412 9.54 -7.52 -17.40
C VAL A 412 8.96 -6.59 -18.47
N PRO A 413 8.72 -7.07 -19.71
CA PRO A 413 7.99 -6.28 -20.70
C PRO A 413 6.62 -5.86 -20.18
N GLY A 414 6.31 -4.56 -20.26
CA GLY A 414 5.10 -3.98 -19.71
C GLY A 414 3.85 -4.15 -20.59
N GLY A 415 2.83 -3.34 -20.32
CA GLY A 415 1.62 -3.31 -21.14
C GLY A 415 0.82 -4.61 -21.17
N GLY A 416 0.98 -5.49 -20.18
CA GLY A 416 0.33 -6.79 -20.10
C GLY A 416 1.00 -7.89 -20.94
N VAL A 417 2.09 -7.59 -21.64
CA VAL A 417 2.81 -8.53 -22.52
C VAL A 417 3.46 -9.65 -21.73
N ALA A 418 4.05 -9.37 -20.56
CA ALA A 418 4.67 -10.40 -19.71
C ALA A 418 3.69 -11.52 -19.37
N LEU A 419 2.47 -11.19 -18.91
CA LEU A 419 1.43 -12.16 -18.60
C LEU A 419 0.96 -12.93 -19.85
N LEU A 420 0.78 -12.22 -20.97
CA LEU A 420 0.36 -12.84 -22.23
C LEU A 420 1.39 -13.85 -22.73
N LYS A 421 2.69 -13.50 -22.70
CA LYS A 421 3.77 -14.40 -23.13
C LYS A 421 3.96 -15.56 -22.16
N ALA A 422 3.90 -15.31 -20.85
CA ALA A 422 3.97 -16.37 -19.84
C ALA A 422 2.83 -17.39 -19.95
N SER A 423 1.69 -17.01 -20.54
CA SER A 423 0.58 -17.96 -20.77
C SER A 423 0.96 -19.16 -21.63
N LYS A 424 2.07 -19.10 -22.38
CA LYS A 424 2.56 -20.22 -23.22
C LYS A 424 2.93 -21.44 -22.37
N VAL A 425 3.43 -21.26 -21.12
CA VAL A 425 3.77 -22.37 -20.21
C VAL A 425 2.57 -23.25 -19.87
N LEU A 426 1.36 -22.69 -19.98
CA LEU A 426 0.12 -23.40 -19.68
C LEU A 426 -0.28 -24.44 -20.77
N ALA A 427 0.35 -24.41 -21.94
CA ALA A 427 0.04 -25.37 -23.02
C ALA A 427 0.41 -26.81 -22.64
N ASP A 428 1.53 -26.97 -21.92
CA ASP A 428 2.08 -28.26 -21.54
C ASP A 428 1.82 -28.61 -20.06
N LEU A 429 1.03 -27.81 -19.35
CA LEU A 429 0.76 -28.00 -17.92
C LEU A 429 -0.12 -29.24 -17.70
N LYS A 430 0.45 -30.24 -17.03
CA LYS A 430 -0.26 -31.49 -16.72
C LYS A 430 -1.14 -31.33 -15.49
N VAL A 431 -2.39 -31.73 -15.63
CA VAL A 431 -3.41 -31.74 -14.56
C VAL A 431 -4.16 -33.07 -14.57
N ASP A 432 -4.92 -33.36 -13.51
CA ASP A 432 -5.41 -34.70 -13.21
C ASP A 432 -6.70 -35.08 -13.95
N ASN A 433 -7.52 -34.04 -14.34
CA ASN A 433 -8.82 -34.29 -14.99
C ASN A 433 -9.25 -33.10 -15.88
N ALA A 434 -10.39 -33.28 -16.60
CA ALA A 434 -10.93 -32.30 -17.54
C ALA A 434 -11.34 -30.97 -16.88
N ASP A 435 -11.86 -31.02 -15.66
CA ASP A 435 -12.30 -29.80 -14.94
C ASP A 435 -11.09 -28.98 -14.49
N GLN A 436 -9.99 -29.62 -14.08
CA GLN A 436 -8.73 -28.92 -13.85
C GLN A 436 -8.14 -28.34 -15.13
N THR A 437 -8.27 -29.04 -16.27
CA THR A 437 -7.88 -28.51 -17.59
C THR A 437 -8.69 -27.27 -17.93
N ALA A 438 -10.00 -27.27 -17.64
CA ALA A 438 -10.84 -26.09 -17.81
C ALA A 438 -10.37 -24.93 -16.90
N GLY A 439 -9.98 -25.21 -15.66
CA GLY A 439 -9.36 -24.24 -14.74
C GLY A 439 -8.11 -23.58 -15.32
N VAL A 440 -7.21 -24.37 -15.91
CA VAL A 440 -6.01 -23.86 -16.61
C VAL A 440 -6.40 -22.96 -17.79
N ASN A 441 -7.40 -23.36 -18.57
CA ASN A 441 -7.89 -22.57 -19.72
C ASN A 441 -8.55 -21.25 -19.27
N ILE A 442 -9.22 -21.21 -18.12
CA ILE A 442 -9.75 -19.99 -17.53
C ILE A 442 -8.62 -18.99 -17.29
N VAL A 443 -7.54 -19.41 -16.62
CA VAL A 443 -6.37 -18.55 -16.38
C VAL A 443 -5.75 -18.09 -17.70
N ARG A 444 -5.54 -19.01 -18.66
CA ARG A 444 -4.98 -18.67 -19.97
C ARG A 444 -5.76 -17.59 -20.71
N ARG A 445 -7.09 -17.57 -20.58
CA ARG A 445 -7.95 -16.51 -21.14
C ARG A 445 -7.84 -15.23 -20.34
N ALA A 446 -7.85 -15.32 -19.00
CA ALA A 446 -7.79 -14.17 -18.13
C ALA A 446 -6.48 -13.38 -18.28
N LEU A 447 -5.36 -14.05 -18.56
CA LEU A 447 -4.07 -13.41 -18.80
C LEU A 447 -4.04 -12.47 -20.02
N GLN A 448 -5.05 -12.56 -20.89
CA GLN A 448 -5.22 -11.63 -22.01
C GLN A 448 -5.95 -10.33 -21.60
N ALA A 449 -6.65 -10.34 -20.46
CA ALA A 449 -7.51 -9.24 -20.09
C ALA A 449 -6.77 -7.89 -19.87
N PRO A 450 -5.58 -7.84 -19.23
CA PRO A 450 -4.87 -6.59 -19.05
C PRO A 450 -4.48 -5.92 -20.37
N ILE A 451 -3.84 -6.64 -21.29
CA ILE A 451 -3.43 -6.07 -22.58
C ILE A 451 -4.64 -5.67 -23.44
N ARG A 452 -5.75 -6.44 -23.38
CA ARG A 452 -7.01 -6.08 -24.05
C ARG A 452 -7.54 -4.76 -23.51
N GLN A 453 -7.62 -4.62 -22.19
CA GLN A 453 -8.16 -3.42 -21.56
C GLN A 453 -7.29 -2.19 -21.84
N ILE A 454 -5.96 -2.33 -21.81
CA ILE A 454 -5.02 -1.24 -22.18
C ILE A 454 -5.26 -0.80 -23.63
N SER A 455 -5.42 -1.76 -24.54
CA SER A 455 -5.68 -1.48 -25.96
C SER A 455 -7.04 -0.81 -26.16
N GLU A 456 -8.09 -1.32 -25.53
CA GLU A 456 -9.45 -0.76 -25.59
C GLU A 456 -9.49 0.67 -25.03
N ASN A 457 -8.81 0.95 -23.92
CA ASN A 457 -8.70 2.31 -23.36
C ASN A 457 -7.96 3.26 -24.31
N SER A 458 -7.10 2.74 -25.19
CA SER A 458 -6.43 3.54 -26.23
C SER A 458 -7.21 3.65 -27.54
N GLY A 459 -8.38 2.99 -27.63
CA GLY A 459 -9.24 3.04 -28.81
C GLY A 459 -8.90 1.98 -29.87
N VAL A 460 -8.06 0.99 -29.52
CA VAL A 460 -7.64 -0.10 -30.41
C VAL A 460 -8.30 -1.41 -29.98
N GLU A 461 -8.73 -2.22 -30.96
CA GLU A 461 -9.35 -3.52 -30.70
C GLU A 461 -8.38 -4.49 -30.05
N GLY A 462 -8.64 -4.85 -28.80
CA GLY A 462 -7.73 -5.66 -27.97
C GLY A 462 -7.47 -7.07 -28.50
N SER A 463 -8.44 -7.68 -29.20
CA SER A 463 -8.26 -9.01 -29.79
C SER A 463 -7.22 -9.03 -30.91
N ILE A 464 -7.15 -7.96 -31.70
CA ILE A 464 -6.16 -7.81 -32.78
C ILE A 464 -4.77 -7.66 -32.18
N VAL A 465 -4.65 -6.87 -31.12
CA VAL A 465 -3.36 -6.67 -30.42
C VAL A 465 -2.87 -7.99 -29.83
N VAL A 466 -3.71 -8.73 -29.12
CA VAL A 466 -3.38 -10.04 -28.57
C VAL A 466 -2.91 -11.01 -29.65
N GLY A 467 -3.64 -11.10 -30.76
CA GLY A 467 -3.27 -11.97 -31.90
C GLY A 467 -1.86 -11.65 -32.41
N LYS A 468 -1.58 -10.39 -32.74
CA LYS A 468 -0.27 -9.96 -33.26
C LYS A 468 0.87 -10.22 -32.28
N VAL A 469 0.64 -10.00 -30.99
CA VAL A 469 1.67 -10.22 -29.96
C VAL A 469 1.95 -11.72 -29.79
N LEU A 470 0.94 -12.58 -29.85
CA LEU A 470 1.11 -14.03 -29.74
C LEU A 470 1.78 -14.67 -30.98
N GLU A 471 1.55 -14.12 -32.18
CA GLU A 471 2.19 -14.56 -33.41
C GLU A 471 3.71 -14.31 -33.42
N SER A 472 4.18 -13.32 -32.67
CA SER A 472 5.60 -13.02 -32.60
C SER A 472 6.33 -13.93 -31.62
N ASP A 473 7.45 -14.51 -32.04
CA ASP A 473 8.34 -15.33 -31.19
C ASP A 473 9.30 -14.48 -30.31
N LYS A 474 9.39 -13.16 -30.57
CA LYS A 474 10.23 -12.26 -29.78
C LYS A 474 9.60 -12.07 -28.39
N ALA A 475 10.40 -12.30 -27.34
CA ALA A 475 9.93 -12.24 -25.95
C ALA A 475 9.38 -10.87 -25.55
N ASN A 476 10.03 -9.78 -25.97
CA ASN A 476 9.67 -8.40 -25.59
C ASN A 476 8.75 -7.72 -26.59
N PHE A 477 8.36 -8.40 -27.69
CA PHE A 477 7.50 -7.80 -28.70
C PHE A 477 6.10 -7.55 -28.17
N GLY A 478 5.64 -6.30 -28.27
CA GLY A 478 4.33 -5.90 -27.80
C GLY A 478 3.79 -4.65 -28.48
N PHE A 479 2.74 -4.10 -27.91
CA PHE A 479 2.04 -2.90 -28.39
C PHE A 479 2.21 -1.77 -27.38
N ASN A 480 2.83 -0.67 -27.80
CA ASN A 480 2.88 0.55 -27.02
C ASN A 480 1.57 1.33 -27.21
N ALA A 481 0.68 1.29 -26.23
CA ALA A 481 -0.63 1.91 -26.31
C ALA A 481 -0.57 3.46 -26.31
N GLN A 482 0.54 4.07 -25.93
CA GLN A 482 0.72 5.53 -25.97
C GLN A 482 0.99 6.03 -27.40
N THR A 483 1.92 5.36 -28.11
CA THR A 483 2.32 5.72 -29.49
C THR A 483 1.55 4.95 -30.55
N GLU A 484 0.83 3.88 -30.17
CA GLU A 484 0.10 2.95 -31.05
C GLU A 484 1.02 2.15 -31.98
N GLU A 485 2.27 1.94 -31.57
CA GLU A 485 3.30 1.24 -32.32
C GLU A 485 3.58 -0.15 -31.75
N TYR A 486 3.99 -1.08 -32.64
CA TYR A 486 4.48 -2.40 -32.25
C TYR A 486 5.98 -2.45 -32.29
N GLY A 487 6.63 -3.00 -31.25
CA GLY A 487 8.07 -3.10 -31.18
C GLY A 487 8.56 -3.86 -29.97
N ASP A 488 9.87 -3.78 -29.70
CA ASP A 488 10.44 -4.26 -28.45
C ASP A 488 10.09 -3.28 -27.32
N LEU A 489 9.23 -3.72 -26.40
CA LEU A 489 8.73 -2.86 -25.33
C LEU A 489 9.80 -2.45 -24.34
N VAL A 490 10.83 -3.29 -24.14
CA VAL A 490 11.95 -2.95 -23.26
C VAL A 490 12.79 -1.82 -23.87
N GLU A 491 13.08 -1.89 -25.18
CA GLU A 491 13.76 -0.81 -25.91
C GLU A 491 12.91 0.47 -25.95
N MET A 492 11.59 0.35 -26.04
CA MET A 492 10.65 1.46 -26.01
C MET A 492 10.43 2.05 -24.58
N GLY A 493 11.05 1.48 -23.55
CA GLY A 493 10.90 1.89 -22.17
C GLY A 493 9.55 1.49 -21.53
N VAL A 494 8.76 0.63 -22.16
CA VAL A 494 7.49 0.12 -21.62
C VAL A 494 7.77 -1.15 -20.83
N ILE A 495 8.05 -0.97 -19.56
CA ILE A 495 8.49 -2.03 -18.63
C ILE A 495 7.67 -1.99 -17.34
N ASP A 496 7.37 -3.17 -16.80
CA ASP A 496 6.66 -3.32 -15.53
C ASP A 496 7.55 -4.02 -14.49
N PRO A 497 7.43 -3.71 -13.19
CA PRO A 497 8.10 -4.47 -12.15
C PRO A 497 7.56 -5.91 -12.06
N ALA A 498 8.44 -6.90 -12.04
CA ALA A 498 8.04 -8.30 -11.95
C ALA A 498 7.21 -8.60 -10.70
N LYS A 499 7.55 -8.00 -9.56
CA LYS A 499 6.83 -8.13 -8.29
C LYS A 499 5.39 -7.63 -8.39
N VAL A 500 5.16 -6.49 -9.09
CA VAL A 500 3.82 -5.92 -9.31
C VAL A 500 2.96 -6.89 -10.12
N VAL A 501 3.49 -7.37 -11.26
CA VAL A 501 2.79 -8.30 -12.16
C VAL A 501 2.44 -9.62 -11.45
N ARG A 502 3.39 -10.17 -10.69
CA ARG A 502 3.21 -11.41 -9.91
C ARG A 502 2.19 -11.23 -8.78
N SER A 503 2.29 -10.14 -8.01
CA SER A 503 1.38 -9.85 -6.90
C SER A 503 -0.07 -9.65 -7.39
N ALA A 504 -0.25 -8.98 -8.53
CA ALA A 504 -1.55 -8.81 -9.17
C ALA A 504 -2.20 -10.14 -9.54
N LEU A 505 -1.45 -11.04 -10.20
CA LEU A 505 -1.97 -12.35 -10.60
C LEU A 505 -2.25 -13.25 -9.39
N ALA A 506 -1.34 -13.31 -8.41
CA ALA A 506 -1.50 -14.12 -7.21
C ALA A 506 -2.74 -13.70 -6.39
N SER A 507 -2.95 -12.38 -6.21
CA SER A 507 -4.11 -11.85 -5.49
C SER A 507 -5.42 -12.14 -6.25
N ALA A 508 -5.42 -11.94 -7.57
CA ALA A 508 -6.57 -12.22 -8.43
C ALA A 508 -6.96 -13.70 -8.40
N GLY A 509 -6.00 -14.61 -8.58
CA GLY A 509 -6.25 -16.06 -8.58
C GLY A 509 -6.78 -16.56 -7.25
N SER A 510 -6.21 -16.09 -6.13
CA SER A 510 -6.62 -16.47 -4.79
C SER A 510 -8.09 -16.13 -4.51
N VAL A 511 -8.49 -14.88 -4.72
CA VAL A 511 -9.85 -14.42 -4.42
C VAL A 511 -10.86 -14.98 -5.43
N ALA A 512 -10.53 -15.00 -6.71
CA ALA A 512 -11.38 -15.58 -7.74
C ALA A 512 -11.65 -17.07 -7.49
N GLY A 513 -10.64 -17.83 -7.06
CA GLY A 513 -10.78 -19.24 -6.69
C GLY A 513 -11.78 -19.44 -5.54
N ILE A 514 -11.79 -18.57 -4.54
CA ILE A 514 -12.77 -18.59 -3.44
C ILE A 514 -14.18 -18.31 -3.99
N MET A 515 -14.33 -17.29 -4.84
CA MET A 515 -15.64 -16.91 -5.40
C MET A 515 -16.25 -18.02 -6.27
N ILE A 516 -15.44 -18.70 -7.09
CA ILE A 516 -15.86 -19.79 -7.96
C ILE A 516 -16.37 -20.99 -7.13
N THR A 517 -15.77 -21.22 -5.96
CA THR A 517 -16.15 -22.33 -5.06
C THR A 517 -17.27 -21.97 -4.08
N THR A 518 -17.76 -20.72 -4.10
CA THR A 518 -18.82 -20.26 -3.21
C THR A 518 -20.17 -20.86 -3.62
N GLU A 519 -20.88 -21.47 -2.69
CA GLU A 519 -22.20 -22.10 -2.88
C GLU A 519 -23.32 -21.33 -2.18
N ALA A 520 -23.01 -20.70 -1.04
CA ALA A 520 -23.97 -19.94 -0.27
C ALA A 520 -23.39 -18.59 0.16
N ALA A 521 -24.23 -17.57 0.15
CA ALA A 521 -23.93 -16.24 0.68
C ALA A 521 -24.93 -15.86 1.79
N ILE A 522 -24.44 -15.27 2.87
CA ILE A 522 -25.23 -14.93 4.06
C ILE A 522 -25.09 -13.44 4.35
N ALA A 523 -26.20 -12.72 4.32
CA ALA A 523 -26.24 -11.29 4.62
C ALA A 523 -27.20 -10.96 5.76
N ASP A 524 -27.02 -9.80 6.37
CA ASP A 524 -28.01 -9.27 7.32
C ASP A 524 -29.30 -8.88 6.59
N ALA A 525 -30.43 -9.24 7.18
CA ALA A 525 -31.70 -8.77 6.67
C ALA A 525 -31.82 -7.24 6.86
N PRO A 526 -32.37 -6.51 5.87
CA PRO A 526 -32.60 -5.08 6.02
C PRO A 526 -33.38 -4.82 7.30
N LYS A 527 -32.95 -3.90 8.13
CA LYS A 527 -33.74 -3.45 9.27
C LYS A 527 -35.02 -2.86 8.71
N LYS A 528 -36.17 -3.48 9.06
CA LYS A 528 -37.47 -2.81 8.81
C LYS A 528 -37.36 -1.44 9.44
N ALA A 529 -37.53 -0.39 8.65
CA ALA A 529 -37.75 0.93 9.20
C ALA A 529 -38.86 0.79 10.23
N SER A 530 -38.59 1.09 11.50
CA SER A 530 -39.64 1.21 12.49
C SER A 530 -40.63 2.22 11.93
N ALA A 531 -41.83 1.76 11.59
CA ALA A 531 -42.93 2.65 11.24
C ALA A 531 -42.95 3.71 12.34
N GLY A 532 -42.70 4.95 11.97
CA GLY A 532 -42.66 6.07 12.89
C GLY A 532 -43.87 5.98 13.79
N ALA A 533 -43.67 6.06 15.10
CA ALA A 533 -44.76 6.25 16.04
C ALA A 533 -45.61 7.40 15.47
N PRO A 534 -46.93 7.25 15.39
CA PRO A 534 -47.78 8.34 14.91
C PRO A 534 -47.48 9.56 15.81
N ASP A 535 -47.12 10.64 15.19
CA ASP A 535 -47.02 11.96 15.78
C ASP A 535 -48.40 12.27 16.41
N MET A 536 -48.53 12.07 17.72
CA MET A 536 -49.68 12.54 18.50
C MET A 536 -49.52 14.06 18.62
N GLY A 537 -49.64 14.69 17.47
CA GLY A 537 -49.82 16.11 17.35
C GLY A 537 -51.17 16.52 17.88
N GLY A 538 -51.16 17.35 18.86
CA GLY A 538 -52.23 18.30 19.05
C GLY A 538 -53.39 17.89 19.94
N MET A 539 -53.32 18.25 21.19
CA MET A 539 -54.52 18.84 21.81
C MET A 539 -54.07 20.04 22.64
N GLY A 540 -54.38 21.19 22.05
CA GLY A 540 -54.31 22.48 22.69
C GLY A 540 -55.39 22.60 23.78
N GLY A 541 -55.24 23.56 24.61
CA GLY A 541 -56.30 23.95 25.53
C GLY A 541 -55.76 24.84 26.62
N MET A 542 -55.84 26.08 26.35
CA MET A 542 -56.60 27.10 27.10
C MET A 542 -56.34 27.23 28.60
N GLY A 543 -56.05 28.45 28.93
CA GLY A 543 -56.32 29.10 30.21
C GLY A 543 -55.03 29.46 30.90
N GLY A 544 -54.69 30.67 31.08
CA GLY A 544 -55.49 31.85 31.38
C GLY A 544 -55.03 32.39 32.72
N MET A 545 -54.56 33.60 32.72
CA MET A 545 -54.63 34.62 33.80
C MET A 545 -53.68 34.54 34.99
N ASP A 546 -52.98 35.61 35.10
CA ASP A 546 -52.74 36.48 36.25
C ASP A 546 -51.74 36.03 37.35
N PHE A 547 -50.68 36.68 37.44
CA PHE A 547 -50.26 37.89 38.17
C PHE A 547 -48.78 38.20 37.92
#